data_4105d3b9d3c295643521ce2ce14ed251
#
_entry.id   4105d3b9d3c295643521ce2ce14ed251
#
_cell.length_a   1.000
_cell.length_b   1.000
_cell.length_c   1.000
_cell.angle_alpha   90.00
_cell.angle_beta   90.00
_cell.angle_gamma   90.00
#
_symmetry.space_group_name_H-M   'P 1'
#
loop_
_entity.id
_entity.type
_entity.pdbx_description
1 polymer ?
#
loop_
_entity_poly.entity_id
_entity_poly.type
_entity_poly.pdbx_seq_one_letter_code
_entity_poly.pdbx_strand_id
1 'polypeptide(L)'
;MASIVARSRLDRLRAICLTLPEATEERTWESPNWRVNHRIFAMCHEDATSVTMKADPDERVALLGSDADRYFVPAYVGSKGWVGVVLNSSTDWDEIRELVTTSYCLIAPKRLARAVQSA
;
A
#
# COMPACT_ATOMS: atom_id res chain seq x y z
N MET A 1 3.02 -16.88 14.03
CA MET A 1 3.87 -15.79 14.56
C MET A 1 4.73 -15.23 13.46
N ALA A 2 4.77 -13.92 13.32
CA ALA A 2 5.55 -13.28 12.27
C ALA A 2 7.06 -13.42 12.53
N SER A 3 7.84 -13.65 11.48
CA SER A 3 9.30 -13.68 11.54
C SER A 3 9.86 -12.28 11.84
N ILE A 4 11.14 -12.21 12.17
CA ILE A 4 11.83 -10.92 12.37
C ILE A 4 11.78 -10.09 11.08
N VAL A 5 11.97 -10.74 9.92
CA VAL A 5 11.91 -10.08 8.60
C VAL A 5 10.50 -9.53 8.35
N ALA A 6 9.46 -10.32 8.61
CA ALA A 6 8.08 -9.86 8.43
C ALA A 6 7.77 -8.67 9.34
N ARG A 7 8.20 -8.69 10.61
CA ARG A 7 8.01 -7.58 11.55
C ARG A 7 8.70 -6.32 11.07
N SER A 8 9.93 -6.43 10.56
CA SER A 8 10.68 -5.29 10.06
C SER A 8 9.96 -4.63 8.89
N ARG A 9 9.44 -5.43 7.97
CA ARG A 9 8.67 -4.93 6.81
C ARG A 9 7.35 -4.30 7.25
N LEU A 10 6.64 -4.92 8.19
CA LEU A 10 5.41 -4.37 8.75
C LEU A 10 5.67 -3.03 9.44
N ASP A 11 6.75 -2.91 10.20
CA ASP A 11 7.11 -1.67 10.87
C ASP A 11 7.40 -0.56 9.86
N ARG A 12 8.05 -0.89 8.74
CA ARG A 12 8.31 0.09 7.68
C ARG A 12 7.01 0.53 6.99
N LEU A 13 6.12 -0.41 6.69
CA LEU A 13 4.81 -0.09 6.10
C LEU A 13 3.99 0.78 7.05
N ARG A 14 3.98 0.41 8.33
CA ARG A 14 3.29 1.17 9.37
C ARG A 14 3.81 2.59 9.46
N ALA A 15 5.13 2.75 9.45
CA ALA A 15 5.77 4.06 9.51
C ALA A 15 5.37 4.93 8.31
N ILE A 16 5.28 4.34 7.12
CA ILE A 16 4.84 5.05 5.91
C ILE A 16 3.37 5.45 6.00
N CYS A 17 2.51 4.47 6.28
CA CYS A 17 1.06 4.69 6.24
C CYS A 17 0.57 5.62 7.34
N LEU A 18 1.11 5.51 8.55
CA LEU A 18 0.64 6.29 9.69
C LEU A 18 1.19 7.71 9.73
N THR A 19 2.13 8.08 8.85
CA THR A 19 2.52 9.48 8.67
C THR A 19 1.50 10.27 7.85
N LEU A 20 0.60 9.58 7.16
CA LEU A 20 -0.42 10.24 6.34
C LEU A 20 -1.56 10.75 7.22
N PRO A 21 -2.12 11.94 6.92
CA PRO A 21 -3.14 12.57 7.79
C PRO A 21 -4.35 11.68 8.05
N GLU A 22 -4.75 11.57 9.31
CA GLU A 22 -5.92 10.80 9.76
C GLU A 22 -5.89 9.32 9.40
N ALA A 23 -4.73 8.77 9.09
CA ALA A 23 -4.59 7.36 8.81
C ALA A 23 -4.67 6.54 10.10
N THR A 24 -5.34 5.39 10.01
CA THR A 24 -5.46 4.44 11.11
C THR A 24 -5.03 3.06 10.66
N GLU A 25 -4.64 2.22 11.62
CA GLU A 25 -4.28 0.83 11.34
C GLU A 25 -5.33 -0.09 11.94
N GLU A 26 -5.75 -1.09 11.18
CA GLU A 26 -6.69 -2.11 11.64
C GLU A 26 -6.21 -3.49 11.19
N ARG A 27 -6.82 -4.53 11.75
CA ARG A 27 -6.60 -5.91 11.31
C ARG A 27 -7.92 -6.51 10.89
N THR A 28 -7.94 -7.09 9.69
CA THR A 28 -9.09 -7.84 9.18
C THR A 28 -8.59 -9.21 8.75
N TRP A 29 -9.10 -10.28 9.38
CA TRP A 29 -8.68 -11.64 9.08
C TRP A 29 -7.16 -11.83 9.19
N GLU A 30 -6.55 -11.25 10.25
CA GLU A 30 -5.11 -11.27 10.50
C GLU A 30 -4.27 -10.52 9.46
N SER A 31 -4.92 -9.77 8.57
CA SER A 31 -4.23 -8.94 7.60
C SER A 31 -4.19 -7.50 8.07
N PRO A 32 -2.99 -6.95 8.35
CA PRO A 32 -2.86 -5.54 8.67
C PRO A 32 -3.31 -4.69 7.49
N ASN A 33 -4.08 -3.64 7.80
CA ASN A 33 -4.51 -2.70 6.78
C ASN A 33 -4.54 -1.29 7.34
N TRP A 34 -4.43 -0.31 6.45
CA TRP A 34 -4.39 1.10 6.82
C TRP A 34 -5.52 1.81 6.12
N ARG A 35 -6.21 2.64 6.87
CA ARG A 35 -7.46 3.29 6.43
C ARG A 35 -7.41 4.79 6.61
N VAL A 36 -8.14 5.47 5.77
CA VAL A 36 -8.49 6.88 5.93
C VAL A 36 -9.99 7.01 5.65
N ASN A 37 -10.71 7.71 6.53
CA ASN A 37 -12.16 7.85 6.43
C ASN A 37 -12.86 6.48 6.28
N HIS A 38 -12.42 5.50 7.08
CA HIS A 38 -12.95 4.11 7.12
C HIS A 38 -12.71 3.29 5.85
N ARG A 39 -11.92 3.78 4.89
CA ARG A 39 -11.63 3.10 3.63
C ARG A 39 -10.17 2.66 3.58
N ILE A 40 -9.93 1.41 3.19
CA ILE A 40 -8.58 0.86 3.11
C ILE A 40 -7.83 1.52 1.95
N PHE A 41 -6.62 2.01 2.19
CA PHE A 41 -5.73 2.52 1.15
C PHE A 41 -4.46 1.67 0.98
N ALA A 42 -4.16 0.79 1.93
CA ALA A 42 -3.05 -0.18 1.81
C ALA A 42 -3.32 -1.37 2.71
N MET A 43 -2.89 -2.55 2.28
CA MET A 43 -3.00 -3.76 3.10
C MET A 43 -1.89 -4.74 2.78
N CYS A 44 -1.57 -5.61 3.73
CA CYS A 44 -0.64 -6.71 3.53
C CYS A 44 -1.07 -7.90 4.38
N HIS A 45 -0.46 -9.06 4.14
CA HIS A 45 -0.61 -10.20 5.04
C HIS A 45 0.42 -10.11 6.16
N GLU A 46 0.20 -10.91 7.22
CA GLU A 46 1.09 -10.91 8.38
C GLU A 46 2.52 -11.31 8.04
N ASP A 47 2.72 -12.09 6.98
CA ASP A 47 4.05 -12.49 6.52
C ASP A 47 4.81 -11.36 5.80
N ALA A 48 4.11 -10.29 5.44
CA ALA A 48 4.68 -9.11 4.77
C ALA A 48 5.51 -9.44 3.52
N THR A 49 5.03 -10.40 2.72
CA THR A 49 5.69 -10.76 1.45
C THR A 49 5.25 -9.88 0.31
N SER A 50 4.18 -9.13 0.50
CA SER A 50 3.69 -8.15 -0.48
C SER A 50 2.83 -7.11 0.21
N VAL A 51 2.65 -5.98 -0.47
CA VAL A 51 1.70 -4.94 -0.06
C VAL A 51 0.80 -4.63 -1.25
N THR A 52 -0.47 -4.37 -0.99
CA THR A 52 -1.42 -4.03 -2.05
C THR A 52 -2.01 -2.64 -1.79
N MET A 53 -2.23 -1.90 -2.87
CA MET A 53 -2.80 -0.56 -2.82
C MET A 53 -3.49 -0.24 -4.14
N LYS A 54 -4.33 0.80 -4.11
CA LYS A 54 -4.98 1.30 -5.33
C LYS A 54 -4.00 2.15 -6.12
N ALA A 55 -4.01 2.02 -7.43
CA ALA A 55 -3.17 2.81 -8.31
C ALA A 55 -4.00 3.60 -9.32
N ASP A 56 -3.44 4.69 -9.83
CA ASP A 56 -4.00 5.38 -10.97
C ASP A 56 -4.02 4.40 -12.15
N PRO A 57 -5.08 4.37 -12.98
CA PRO A 57 -5.20 3.38 -14.06
C PRO A 57 -4.00 3.31 -15.00
N ASP A 58 -3.46 4.44 -15.42
CA ASP A 58 -2.31 4.47 -16.33
C ASP A 58 -1.03 3.97 -15.64
N GLU A 59 -0.83 4.40 -14.41
CA GLU A 59 0.31 3.93 -13.60
C GLU A 59 0.23 2.43 -13.36
N ARG A 60 -0.97 1.91 -13.07
CA ARG A 60 -1.19 0.49 -12.85
C ARG A 60 -0.77 -0.34 -14.06
N VAL A 61 -1.19 0.09 -15.26
CA VAL A 61 -0.82 -0.58 -16.52
C VAL A 61 0.70 -0.57 -16.69
N ALA A 62 1.34 0.57 -16.44
CA ALA A 62 2.79 0.72 -16.56
C ALA A 62 3.54 -0.19 -15.58
N LEU A 63 3.11 -0.25 -14.32
CA LEU A 63 3.72 -1.09 -13.31
C LEU A 63 3.60 -2.57 -13.67
N LEU A 64 2.39 -3.03 -14.00
CA LEU A 64 2.14 -4.43 -14.33
C LEU A 64 2.91 -4.86 -15.59
N GLY A 65 3.15 -3.96 -16.52
CA GLY A 65 3.91 -4.24 -17.73
C GLY A 65 5.43 -4.12 -17.58
N SER A 66 5.91 -3.54 -16.47
CA SER A 66 7.34 -3.26 -16.31
C SER A 66 8.13 -4.45 -15.75
N ASP A 67 7.58 -5.17 -14.77
CA ASP A 67 8.30 -6.24 -14.09
C ASP A 67 7.29 -7.21 -13.44
N ALA A 68 7.09 -8.36 -14.08
CA ALA A 68 6.14 -9.38 -13.64
C ALA A 68 6.56 -10.07 -12.33
N ASP A 69 7.84 -9.98 -11.96
CA ASP A 69 8.33 -10.55 -10.71
C ASP A 69 8.10 -9.61 -9.53
N ARG A 70 7.84 -8.35 -9.79
CA ARG A 70 7.72 -7.31 -8.77
C ARG A 70 6.28 -6.85 -8.55
N TYR A 71 5.50 -6.76 -9.61
CA TYR A 71 4.11 -6.27 -9.56
C TYR A 71 3.14 -7.33 -10.02
N PHE A 72 1.99 -7.41 -9.36
CA PHE A 72 0.98 -8.42 -9.70
C PHE A 72 -0.44 -7.89 -9.49
N VAL A 73 -1.40 -8.60 -10.07
CA VAL A 73 -2.82 -8.29 -9.87
C VAL A 73 -3.30 -9.03 -8.62
N PRO A 74 -3.64 -8.32 -7.55
CA PRO A 74 -4.07 -8.97 -6.32
C PRO A 74 -5.45 -9.64 -6.49
N ALA A 75 -5.65 -10.75 -5.77
CA ALA A 75 -6.93 -11.44 -5.75
C ALA A 75 -8.01 -10.52 -5.17
N TYR A 76 -9.25 -10.69 -5.63
CA TYR A 76 -10.46 -10.00 -5.16
C TYR A 76 -10.52 -8.50 -5.43
N VAL A 77 -9.43 -7.76 -5.31
CA VAL A 77 -9.41 -6.30 -5.49
C VAL A 77 -8.73 -5.85 -6.78
N GLY A 78 -8.17 -6.79 -7.56
CA GLY A 78 -7.53 -6.46 -8.84
C GLY A 78 -8.47 -5.76 -9.80
N SER A 79 -9.73 -6.20 -9.88
CA SER A 79 -10.75 -5.60 -10.75
C SER A 79 -11.14 -4.18 -10.33
N LYS A 80 -10.75 -3.76 -9.12
CA LYS A 80 -11.04 -2.42 -8.59
C LYS A 80 -9.88 -1.45 -8.77
N GLY A 81 -8.90 -1.80 -9.57
CA GLY A 81 -7.75 -0.94 -9.85
C GLY A 81 -6.62 -1.07 -8.85
N TRP A 82 -6.57 -2.14 -8.07
CA TRP A 82 -5.50 -2.38 -7.11
C TRP A 82 -4.32 -3.09 -7.76
N VAL A 83 -3.15 -2.88 -7.20
CA VAL A 83 -1.90 -3.52 -7.62
C VAL A 83 -1.18 -4.07 -6.41
N GLY A 84 -0.52 -5.21 -6.56
CA GLY A 84 0.33 -5.79 -5.53
C GLY A 84 1.80 -5.55 -5.85
N VAL A 85 2.59 -5.30 -4.83
CA VAL A 85 4.05 -5.12 -4.93
C VAL A 85 4.73 -6.14 -4.03
N VAL A 86 5.60 -6.94 -4.60
CA VAL A 86 6.38 -7.94 -3.85
C VAL A 86 7.38 -7.22 -2.95
N LEU A 87 7.44 -7.64 -1.69
CA LEU A 87 8.42 -7.13 -0.72
C LEU A 87 9.52 -8.16 -0.52
N ASN A 88 10.76 -7.73 -0.68
CA ASN A 88 11.94 -8.58 -0.49
C ASN A 88 13.14 -7.71 -0.08
N SER A 89 14.33 -8.29 -0.04
CA SER A 89 15.53 -7.56 0.38
C SER A 89 15.94 -6.45 -0.60
N SER A 90 15.40 -6.48 -1.82
CA SER A 90 15.69 -5.46 -2.85
C SER A 90 14.62 -4.39 -2.97
N THR A 91 13.64 -4.38 -2.06
CA THR A 91 12.55 -3.41 -2.10
C THR A 91 13.05 -1.98 -1.98
N ASP A 92 12.62 -1.13 -2.92
CA ASP A 92 12.82 0.30 -2.84
C ASP A 92 11.70 0.92 -2.01
N TRP A 93 12.00 1.26 -0.78
CA TRP A 93 11.01 1.78 0.16
C TRP A 93 10.53 3.20 -0.19
N ASP A 94 11.33 3.96 -0.94
CA ASP A 94 10.88 5.27 -1.44
C ASP A 94 9.79 5.08 -2.49
N GLU A 95 9.91 4.07 -3.33
CA GLU A 95 8.86 3.72 -4.29
C GLU A 95 7.58 3.26 -3.57
N ILE A 96 7.71 2.43 -2.53
CA ILE A 96 6.56 1.99 -1.74
C ILE A 96 5.85 3.20 -1.14
N ARG A 97 6.62 4.16 -0.61
CA ARG A 97 6.04 5.40 -0.06
C ARG A 97 5.26 6.17 -1.13
N GLU A 98 5.81 6.30 -2.32
CA GLU A 98 5.14 7.01 -3.42
C GLU A 98 3.84 6.30 -3.82
N LEU A 99 3.87 4.98 -3.97
CA LEU A 99 2.70 4.20 -4.36
C LEU A 99 1.60 4.24 -3.30
N VAL A 100 1.97 4.12 -2.04
CA VAL A 100 1.03 4.19 -0.91
C VAL A 100 0.42 5.60 -0.83
N THR A 101 1.24 6.63 -1.00
CA THR A 101 0.76 8.02 -0.97
C THR A 101 -0.23 8.29 -2.11
N THR A 102 0.05 7.79 -3.31
CA THR A 102 -0.88 7.89 -4.43
C THR A 102 -2.21 7.20 -4.12
N SER A 103 -2.16 5.99 -3.57
CA SER A 103 -3.37 5.27 -3.16
C SER A 103 -4.17 6.06 -2.13
N TYR A 104 -3.49 6.59 -1.12
CA TYR A 104 -4.12 7.44 -0.12
C TYR A 104 -4.86 8.62 -0.77
N CYS A 105 -4.19 9.33 -1.69
CA CYS A 105 -4.77 10.48 -2.36
C CYS A 105 -5.96 10.12 -3.26
N LEU A 106 -6.00 8.91 -3.80
CA LEU A 106 -7.13 8.44 -4.59
C LEU A 106 -8.36 8.11 -3.73
N ILE A 107 -8.15 7.76 -2.47
CA ILE A 107 -9.19 7.26 -1.58
C ILE A 107 -9.63 8.29 -0.55
N ALA A 108 -8.72 9.12 -0.06
CA ALA A 108 -8.99 10.10 0.98
C ALA A 108 -9.93 11.21 0.52
N PRO A 109 -10.64 11.85 1.46
CA PRO A 109 -11.36 13.09 1.15
C PRO A 109 -10.43 14.12 0.51
N LYS A 110 -10.97 14.93 -0.38
CA LYS A 110 -10.16 15.89 -1.16
C LYS A 110 -9.32 16.83 -0.30
N ARG A 111 -9.83 17.27 0.84
CA ARG A 111 -9.07 18.16 1.75
C ARG A 111 -7.79 17.51 2.25
N LEU A 112 -7.85 16.21 2.56
CA LEU A 112 -6.69 15.46 3.04
C LEU A 112 -5.70 15.16 1.91
N ALA A 113 -6.21 14.76 0.75
CA ALA A 113 -5.38 14.52 -0.42
C ALA A 113 -4.61 15.80 -0.81
N ARG A 114 -5.28 16.96 -0.80
CA ARG A 114 -4.64 18.25 -1.08
C ARG A 114 -3.56 18.61 -0.07
N ALA A 115 -3.79 18.31 1.22
CA ALA A 115 -2.80 18.57 2.26
C ALA A 115 -1.51 17.78 2.02
N VAL A 116 -1.63 16.52 1.58
CA VAL A 116 -0.48 15.68 1.24
C VAL A 116 0.22 16.16 -0.03
N GLN A 117 -0.55 16.49 -1.07
CA GLN A 117 0.00 16.93 -2.35
C GLN A 117 0.66 18.30 -2.29
N SER A 118 0.27 19.14 -1.34
CA SER A 118 0.82 20.49 -1.17
C SER A 118 2.06 20.52 -0.28
N ALA A 119 2.38 19.41 0.37
CA ALA A 119 3.51 19.34 1.31
C ALA A 119 4.85 19.26 0.59
#